data_bc09034ce39932d658282cb0cb7fb95c
#
_entry.id   bc09034ce39932d658282cb0cb7fb95c
#
_cell.length_a   1.000
_cell.length_b   1.000
_cell.length_c   1.000
_cell.angle_alpha   90.00
_cell.angle_beta   90.00
_cell.angle_gamma   90.00
#
_symmetry.space_group_name_H-M   'P 1'
#
loop_
_entity.id
_entity.type
_entity.pdbx_description
1 polymer ?
#
loop_
_entity_poly.entity_id
_entity_poly.type
_entity_poly.pdbx_seq_one_letter_code
_entity_poly.pdbx_strand_id
1 'polypeptide(L)'
;QTLALHLSVDHLELAQPSGTVTLDGTASASRSVTTGNGMTTTVSHISVPSATLATAFNGRGARFTVSDLDATHTVTAVDGVTTASRFDGRMTLTGSADGRSLSLTFATTGNVTHDGSGALVSGTWTVVRPDATITTTVANGLVLMTTDDGNDGTIDHTWTSTSAELQAAAG
;
A
#
# COMPACT_ATOMS: atom_id res chain seq x y z
N GLN A 1 4.05 -5.63 24.73
CA GLN A 1 3.87 -4.18 24.80
C GLN A 1 3.02 -3.70 23.62
N THR A 2 2.07 -2.81 23.85
CA THR A 2 1.20 -2.25 22.80
C THR A 2 1.26 -0.73 22.86
N LEU A 3 1.37 -0.10 21.68
CA LEU A 3 1.24 1.34 21.46
C LEU A 3 0.10 1.57 20.45
N ALA A 4 -0.75 2.55 20.72
CA ALA A 4 -1.76 3.00 19.76
C ALA A 4 -1.68 4.53 19.60
N LEU A 5 -1.86 5.00 18.39
CA LEU A 5 -1.92 6.41 18.01
C LEU A 5 -3.18 6.64 17.19
N HIS A 6 -3.90 7.71 17.49
CA HIS A 6 -5.01 8.20 16.67
C HIS A 6 -4.70 9.63 16.27
N LEU A 7 -4.79 9.93 14.98
CA LEU A 7 -4.59 11.25 14.41
C LEU A 7 -5.87 11.67 13.69
N SER A 8 -6.37 12.85 14.03
CA SER A 8 -7.44 13.53 13.27
C SER A 8 -6.92 14.87 12.80
N VAL A 9 -7.06 15.13 11.52
CA VAL A 9 -6.73 16.43 10.92
C VAL A 9 -8.02 16.99 10.35
N ASP A 10 -8.47 18.09 10.94
CA ASP A 10 -9.62 18.85 10.49
C ASP A 10 -9.10 20.12 9.83
N HIS A 11 -9.03 20.08 8.50
CA HIS A 11 -8.62 21.19 7.65
C HIS A 11 -7.27 21.83 7.99
N LEU A 12 -6.18 21.08 7.83
CA LEU A 12 -4.85 21.67 7.80
C LEU A 12 -4.61 22.36 6.45
N GLU A 13 -4.44 23.68 6.45
CA GLU A 13 -4.07 24.44 5.27
C GLU A 13 -2.67 25.01 5.39
N LEU A 14 -1.87 24.81 4.35
CA LEU A 14 -0.56 25.42 4.17
C LEU A 14 -0.64 26.38 2.98
N ALA A 15 -0.70 27.67 3.27
CA ALA A 15 -0.74 28.70 2.25
C ALA A 15 0.70 29.15 1.88
N GLN A 16 0.92 29.31 0.57
CA GLN A 16 2.16 29.86 0.00
C GLN A 16 1.78 30.93 -1.03
N PRO A 17 2.70 31.85 -1.40
CA PRO A 17 2.38 32.90 -2.39
C PRO A 17 1.89 32.39 -3.75
N SER A 18 2.26 31.15 -4.13
CA SER A 18 1.88 30.52 -5.40
C SER A 18 0.67 29.62 -5.30
N GLY A 19 0.15 29.33 -4.08
CA GLY A 19 -0.99 28.43 -3.92
C GLY A 19 -1.15 27.84 -2.53
N THR A 20 -2.06 26.88 -2.42
CA THR A 20 -2.40 26.23 -1.16
C THR A 20 -2.29 24.72 -1.25
N VAL A 21 -2.01 24.08 -0.10
CA VAL A 21 -2.12 22.65 0.12
C VAL A 21 -3.05 22.44 1.31
N THR A 22 -4.08 21.64 1.15
CA THR A 22 -4.98 21.28 2.24
C THR A 22 -4.95 19.78 2.50
N LEU A 23 -5.02 19.40 3.78
CA LEU A 23 -5.12 18.01 4.22
C LEU A 23 -6.28 17.88 5.22
N ASP A 24 -7.17 16.92 4.95
CA ASP A 24 -8.28 16.55 5.82
C ASP A 24 -8.30 15.04 5.99
N GLY A 25 -8.63 14.54 7.17
CA GLY A 25 -8.83 13.11 7.36
C GLY A 25 -8.50 12.59 8.75
N THR A 26 -8.69 11.28 8.89
CA THR A 26 -8.39 10.55 10.11
C THR A 26 -7.52 9.34 9.82
N ALA A 27 -6.59 9.07 10.70
CA ALA A 27 -5.73 7.90 10.65
C ALA A 27 -5.57 7.30 12.05
N SER A 28 -5.46 6.00 12.13
CA SER A 28 -5.04 5.30 13.33
C SER A 28 -3.86 4.37 13.03
N ALA A 29 -2.96 4.24 13.97
CA ALA A 29 -1.86 3.30 13.90
C ALA A 29 -1.73 2.59 15.24
N SER A 30 -1.42 1.30 15.20
CA SER A 30 -1.08 0.54 16.39
C SER A 30 0.14 -0.33 16.14
N ARG A 31 0.87 -0.58 17.21
CA ARG A 31 2.01 -1.50 17.21
C ARG A 31 1.97 -2.36 18.45
N SER A 32 2.06 -3.65 18.28
CA SER A 32 2.23 -4.61 19.37
C SER A 32 3.53 -5.38 19.20
N VAL A 33 4.18 -5.66 20.33
CA VAL A 33 5.42 -6.45 20.37
C VAL A 33 5.22 -7.56 21.39
N THR A 34 5.40 -8.79 20.95
CA THR A 34 5.36 -9.99 21.76
C THR A 34 6.71 -10.69 21.69
N THR A 35 7.31 -10.99 22.84
CA THR A 35 8.61 -11.69 22.93
C THR A 35 8.45 -12.94 23.80
N GLY A 36 9.01 -14.04 23.34
CA GLY A 36 9.03 -15.30 24.08
C GLY A 36 9.94 -16.33 23.38
N ASN A 37 10.64 -17.15 24.14
CA ASN A 37 11.51 -18.22 23.63
C ASN A 37 12.53 -17.75 22.56
N GLY A 38 13.17 -16.59 22.76
CA GLY A 38 14.11 -16.02 21.81
C GLY A 38 13.48 -15.42 20.56
N MET A 39 12.17 -15.52 20.39
CA MET A 39 11.43 -14.98 19.26
C MET A 39 10.71 -13.68 19.63
N THR A 40 10.81 -12.68 18.77
CA THR A 40 10.05 -11.43 18.87
C THR A 40 9.16 -11.28 17.64
N THR A 41 7.87 -11.06 17.87
CA THR A 41 6.92 -10.72 16.81
C THR A 41 6.43 -9.29 17.02
N THR A 42 6.61 -8.46 16.01
CA THR A 42 6.07 -7.10 15.95
C THR A 42 4.94 -7.05 14.94
N VAL A 43 3.77 -6.62 15.36
CA VAL A 43 2.62 -6.37 14.48
C VAL A 43 2.36 -4.87 14.48
N SER A 44 2.41 -4.27 13.30
CA SER A 44 2.04 -2.87 13.07
C SER A 44 0.81 -2.83 12.18
N HIS A 45 -0.17 -2.05 12.57
CA HIS A 45 -1.41 -1.87 11.82
C HIS A 45 -1.65 -0.38 11.61
N ILE A 46 -2.08 -0.01 10.39
CA ILE A 46 -2.50 1.34 10.04
C ILE A 46 -3.88 1.28 9.38
N SER A 47 -4.74 2.20 9.76
CA SER A 47 -6.06 2.37 9.17
C SER A 47 -6.32 3.84 8.87
N VAL A 48 -6.76 4.12 7.64
CA VAL A 48 -7.20 5.45 7.21
C VAL A 48 -8.58 5.28 6.56
N PRO A 49 -9.66 5.52 7.31
CA PRO A 49 -11.01 5.44 6.76
C PRO A 49 -11.22 6.39 5.58
N SER A 50 -10.72 7.61 5.70
CA SER A 50 -10.67 8.57 4.60
C SER A 50 -9.67 9.68 4.92
N ALA A 51 -8.84 10.04 3.94
CA ALA A 51 -8.01 11.24 3.98
C ALA A 51 -7.95 11.89 2.60
N THR A 52 -8.08 13.21 2.56
CA THR A 52 -8.04 13.99 1.31
C THR A 52 -6.89 14.97 1.34
N LEU A 53 -6.07 14.94 0.29
CA LEU A 53 -5.06 15.95 -0.02
C LEU A 53 -5.55 16.75 -1.22
N ALA A 54 -5.63 18.07 -1.09
CA ALA A 54 -5.90 18.95 -2.22
C ALA A 54 -4.81 20.01 -2.35
N THR A 55 -4.50 20.36 -3.59
CA THR A 55 -3.53 21.40 -3.93
C THR A 55 -4.10 22.36 -4.94
N ALA A 56 -3.76 23.64 -4.83
CA ALA A 56 -4.14 24.65 -5.81
C ALA A 56 -2.93 25.57 -6.04
N PHE A 57 -2.32 25.53 -7.22
CA PHE A 57 -1.14 26.32 -7.58
C PHE A 57 -1.31 26.95 -8.96
N ASN A 58 -1.18 28.27 -9.05
CA ASN A 58 -1.21 28.99 -10.34
C ASN A 58 -2.42 28.64 -11.25
N GLY A 59 -3.60 28.50 -10.66
CA GLY A 59 -4.82 28.13 -11.37
C GLY A 59 -4.95 26.65 -11.76
N ARG A 60 -4.01 25.81 -11.37
CA ARG A 60 -4.09 24.33 -11.49
C ARG A 60 -4.37 23.73 -10.13
N GLY A 61 -5.15 22.66 -10.12
CA GLY A 61 -5.51 21.97 -8.90
C GLY A 61 -5.45 20.46 -9.04
N ALA A 62 -5.12 19.82 -7.93
CA ALA A 62 -5.24 18.39 -7.78
C ALA A 62 -5.94 18.08 -6.46
N ARG A 63 -6.75 17.03 -6.45
CA ARG A 63 -7.40 16.50 -5.25
C ARG A 63 -7.31 14.98 -5.27
N PHE A 64 -6.79 14.40 -4.22
CA PHE A 64 -6.69 12.96 -4.05
C PHE A 64 -7.31 12.57 -2.70
N THR A 65 -8.07 11.49 -2.71
CA THR A 65 -8.65 10.89 -1.51
C THR A 65 -8.16 9.45 -1.41
N VAL A 66 -7.54 9.11 -0.30
CA VAL A 66 -7.29 7.75 0.13
C VAL A 66 -8.46 7.34 1.03
N SER A 67 -9.08 6.22 0.75
CA SER A 67 -10.12 5.64 1.58
C SER A 67 -9.89 4.15 1.78
N ASP A 68 -10.50 3.61 2.84
CA ASP A 68 -10.47 2.19 3.16
C ASP A 68 -9.05 1.62 3.28
N LEU A 69 -8.05 2.47 3.58
CA LEU A 69 -6.72 1.97 3.86
C LEU A 69 -6.78 1.19 5.18
N ASP A 70 -6.46 -0.07 5.07
CA ASP A 70 -6.32 -1.01 6.18
C ASP A 70 -5.12 -1.91 5.86
N ALA A 71 -4.05 -1.79 6.63
CA ALA A 71 -2.82 -2.50 6.35
C ALA A 71 -2.16 -3.02 7.63
N THR A 72 -1.71 -4.25 7.58
CA THR A 72 -1.00 -4.93 8.66
C THR A 72 0.37 -5.38 8.18
N HIS A 73 1.40 -5.02 8.92
CA HIS A 73 2.77 -5.50 8.71
C HIS A 73 3.23 -6.26 9.95
N THR A 74 3.61 -7.51 9.76
CA THR A 74 4.14 -8.38 10.83
C THR A 74 5.62 -8.68 10.55
N VAL A 75 6.47 -8.46 11.53
CA VAL A 75 7.90 -8.79 11.48
C VAL A 75 8.19 -9.82 12.56
N THR A 76 8.89 -10.89 12.18
CA THR A 76 9.40 -11.91 13.10
C THR A 76 10.91 -11.84 13.16
N ALA A 77 11.46 -11.81 14.36
CA ALA A 77 12.89 -11.84 14.61
C ALA A 77 13.21 -12.97 15.60
N VAL A 78 14.34 -13.64 15.40
CA VAL A 78 14.90 -14.65 16.32
C VAL A 78 16.24 -14.13 16.79
N ASP A 79 16.44 -14.08 18.10
CA ASP A 79 17.66 -13.55 18.75
C ASP A 79 18.05 -12.14 18.23
N GLY A 80 17.05 -11.30 17.96
CA GLY A 80 17.23 -9.94 17.46
C GLY A 80 17.46 -9.81 15.96
N VAL A 81 17.54 -10.93 15.22
CA VAL A 81 17.71 -10.93 13.76
C VAL A 81 16.37 -11.15 13.09
N THR A 82 15.97 -10.25 12.17
CA THR A 82 14.75 -10.44 11.37
C THR A 82 14.86 -11.69 10.52
N THR A 83 13.92 -12.60 10.64
CA THR A 83 13.86 -13.86 9.89
C THR A 83 12.81 -13.86 8.80
N ALA A 84 11.73 -13.10 8.99
CA ALA A 84 10.68 -12.97 8.00
C ALA A 84 9.84 -11.69 8.26
N SER A 85 9.23 -11.18 7.23
CA SER A 85 8.11 -10.23 7.38
C SER A 85 6.97 -10.59 6.43
N ARG A 86 5.78 -10.12 6.78
CA ARG A 86 4.60 -10.26 5.94
C ARG A 86 3.77 -8.99 5.97
N PHE A 87 3.17 -8.69 4.84
CA PHE A 87 2.28 -7.57 4.66
C PHE A 87 0.92 -8.06 4.14
N ASP A 88 -0.13 -7.47 4.66
CA ASP A 88 -1.50 -7.61 4.16
C ASP A 88 -2.16 -6.24 4.19
N GLY A 89 -2.89 -5.87 3.13
CA GLY A 89 -3.50 -4.56 3.10
C GLY A 89 -4.37 -4.28 1.89
N ARG A 90 -5.19 -3.26 2.03
CA ARG A 90 -6.04 -2.72 0.98
C ARG A 90 -6.14 -1.22 1.09
N MET A 91 -6.43 -0.55 -0.02
CA MET A 91 -6.77 0.86 -0.07
C MET A 91 -7.49 1.20 -1.37
N THR A 92 -8.25 2.27 -1.35
CA THR A 92 -8.78 2.93 -2.54
C THR A 92 -8.18 4.33 -2.66
N LEU A 93 -7.69 4.68 -3.84
CA LEU A 93 -7.22 6.02 -4.19
C LEU A 93 -8.08 6.57 -5.30
N THR A 94 -8.75 7.69 -5.05
CA THR A 94 -9.49 8.43 -6.06
C THR A 94 -8.97 9.85 -6.14
N GLY A 95 -9.12 10.49 -7.29
CA GLY A 95 -8.72 11.88 -7.40
C GLY A 95 -8.78 12.43 -8.79
N SER A 96 -8.34 13.67 -8.89
CA SER A 96 -8.17 14.36 -10.17
C SER A 96 -7.01 15.33 -10.11
N ALA A 97 -6.33 15.49 -11.25
CA ALA A 97 -5.31 16.49 -11.46
C ALA A 97 -5.41 17.02 -12.88
N ASP A 98 -5.46 18.32 -13.07
CA ASP A 98 -5.53 19.01 -14.37
C ASP A 98 -6.64 18.43 -15.29
N GLY A 99 -7.82 18.12 -14.74
CA GLY A 99 -8.96 17.56 -15.47
C GLY A 99 -8.89 16.06 -15.79
N ARG A 100 -7.82 15.38 -15.37
CA ARG A 100 -7.70 13.93 -15.50
C ARG A 100 -8.10 13.26 -14.20
N SER A 101 -8.97 12.26 -14.28
CA SER A 101 -9.40 11.46 -13.12
C SER A 101 -8.49 10.26 -12.92
N LEU A 102 -8.27 9.92 -11.65
CA LEU A 102 -7.62 8.71 -11.20
C LEU A 102 -8.58 7.95 -10.28
N SER A 103 -8.69 6.65 -10.48
CA SER A 103 -9.34 5.75 -9.54
C SER A 103 -8.58 4.44 -9.56
N LEU A 104 -8.14 3.97 -8.40
CA LEU A 104 -7.54 2.64 -8.26
C LEU A 104 -7.87 2.07 -6.89
N THR A 105 -8.02 0.75 -6.85
CA THR A 105 -8.09 -0.02 -5.62
C THR A 105 -6.94 -1.01 -5.59
N PHE A 106 -6.18 -0.99 -4.52
CA PHE A 106 -5.14 -1.97 -4.23
C PHE A 106 -5.64 -2.93 -3.16
N ALA A 107 -5.37 -4.22 -3.33
CA ALA A 107 -5.58 -5.21 -2.28
C ALA A 107 -4.57 -6.36 -2.41
N THR A 108 -4.11 -6.87 -1.29
CA THR A 108 -3.45 -8.16 -1.22
C THR A 108 -4.50 -9.27 -1.13
N THR A 109 -4.21 -10.41 -1.74
CA THR A 109 -5.02 -11.64 -1.61
C THR A 109 -4.22 -12.63 -0.76
N GLY A 110 -4.25 -12.42 0.56
CA GLY A 110 -3.37 -13.08 1.51
C GLY A 110 -2.06 -12.32 1.73
N ASN A 111 -1.19 -12.90 2.53
CA ASN A 111 0.03 -12.22 2.95
C ASN A 111 1.08 -12.15 1.84
N VAL A 112 1.63 -10.99 1.63
CA VAL A 112 2.89 -10.78 0.89
C VAL A 112 4.03 -11.00 1.87
N THR A 113 4.91 -11.96 1.59
CA THR A 113 5.97 -12.38 2.51
C THR A 113 7.35 -12.05 1.97
N HIS A 114 8.23 -11.65 2.88
CA HIS A 114 9.64 -11.40 2.63
C HIS A 114 10.48 -12.25 3.59
N ASP A 115 11.65 -12.66 3.16
CA ASP A 115 12.63 -13.33 4.02
C ASP A 115 13.39 -12.33 4.93
N GLY A 116 14.36 -12.85 5.69
CA GLY A 116 15.16 -12.03 6.60
C GLY A 116 16.07 -11.01 5.92
N SER A 117 16.35 -11.14 4.63
CA SER A 117 17.08 -10.15 3.83
C SER A 117 16.18 -9.05 3.26
N GLY A 118 14.84 -9.20 3.38
CA GLY A 118 13.85 -8.35 2.75
C GLY A 118 13.51 -8.77 1.32
N ALA A 119 14.00 -9.92 0.85
CA ALA A 119 13.66 -10.41 -0.47
C ALA A 119 12.21 -10.93 -0.50
N LEU A 120 11.47 -10.57 -1.55
CA LEU A 120 10.09 -10.98 -1.77
C LEU A 120 10.03 -12.48 -2.10
N VAL A 121 9.34 -13.25 -1.26
CA VAL A 121 9.26 -14.72 -1.35
C VAL A 121 7.94 -15.17 -1.97
N SER A 122 6.83 -14.62 -1.49
CA SER A 122 5.52 -15.00 -1.99
C SER A 122 4.48 -13.92 -1.74
N GLY A 123 3.39 -13.96 -2.48
CA GLY A 123 2.23 -13.08 -2.28
C GLY A 123 1.44 -12.89 -3.54
N THR A 124 0.21 -12.42 -3.39
CA THR A 124 -0.64 -11.99 -4.49
C THR A 124 -1.29 -10.67 -4.13
N TRP A 125 -1.27 -9.75 -5.06
CA TRP A 125 -1.99 -8.48 -4.93
C TRP A 125 -2.63 -8.08 -6.25
N THR A 126 -3.67 -7.28 -6.13
CA THR A 126 -4.40 -6.73 -7.27
C THR A 126 -4.39 -5.21 -7.23
N VAL A 127 -4.34 -4.61 -8.41
CA VAL A 127 -4.63 -3.19 -8.63
C VAL A 127 -5.79 -3.11 -9.62
N VAL A 128 -6.93 -2.64 -9.15
CA VAL A 128 -8.13 -2.48 -9.97
C VAL A 128 -8.25 -1.02 -10.37
N ARG A 129 -8.37 -0.78 -11.66
CA ARG A 129 -8.68 0.49 -12.30
C ARG A 129 -10.05 0.39 -12.98
N PRO A 130 -10.67 1.50 -13.38
CA PRO A 130 -11.96 1.45 -14.10
C PRO A 130 -11.92 0.65 -15.40
N ASP A 131 -10.76 0.60 -16.04
CA ASP A 131 -10.52 0.03 -17.36
C ASP A 131 -9.65 -1.24 -17.35
N ALA A 132 -9.11 -1.65 -16.20
CA ALA A 132 -8.28 -2.85 -16.12
C ALA A 132 -8.08 -3.35 -14.69
N THR A 133 -7.89 -4.64 -14.55
CA THR A 133 -7.40 -5.28 -13.32
C THR A 133 -6.01 -5.87 -13.57
N ILE A 134 -5.05 -5.49 -12.75
CA ILE A 134 -3.69 -6.04 -12.77
C ILE A 134 -3.53 -6.93 -11.54
N THR A 135 -3.22 -8.19 -11.76
CA THR A 135 -2.91 -9.14 -10.69
C THR A 135 -1.44 -9.54 -10.77
N THR A 136 -0.76 -9.43 -9.64
CA THR A 136 0.63 -9.89 -9.51
C THR A 136 0.70 -11.01 -8.49
N THR A 137 1.29 -12.13 -8.87
CA THR A 137 1.54 -13.27 -7.98
C THR A 137 3.03 -13.59 -7.96
N VAL A 138 3.57 -13.74 -6.76
CA VAL A 138 4.95 -14.16 -6.54
C VAL A 138 4.95 -15.50 -5.83
N ALA A 139 5.68 -16.47 -6.38
CA ALA A 139 5.86 -17.78 -5.78
C ALA A 139 7.21 -18.38 -6.24
N ASN A 140 7.98 -18.92 -5.29
CA ASN A 140 9.25 -19.60 -5.56
C ASN A 140 10.23 -18.76 -6.41
N GLY A 141 10.31 -17.45 -6.15
CA GLY A 141 11.19 -16.53 -6.87
C GLY A 141 10.73 -16.14 -8.28
N LEU A 142 9.57 -16.63 -8.72
CA LEU A 142 8.94 -16.25 -9.99
C LEU A 142 7.84 -15.23 -9.74
N VAL A 143 7.73 -14.26 -10.64
CA VAL A 143 6.68 -13.26 -10.68
C VAL A 143 5.81 -13.50 -11.91
N LEU A 144 4.53 -13.66 -11.69
CA LEU A 144 3.51 -13.69 -12.73
C LEU A 144 2.66 -12.42 -12.60
N MET A 145 2.58 -11.65 -13.67
CA MET A 145 1.69 -10.50 -13.75
C MET A 145 0.67 -10.73 -14.87
N THR A 146 -0.59 -10.55 -14.57
CA THR A 146 -1.68 -10.64 -15.54
C THR A 146 -2.49 -9.35 -15.58
N THR A 147 -3.01 -9.01 -16.76
CA THR A 147 -3.94 -7.90 -16.94
C THR A 147 -5.21 -8.39 -17.58
N ASP A 148 -6.34 -7.98 -17.03
CA ASP A 148 -7.68 -8.10 -17.57
C ASP A 148 -8.12 -6.69 -17.97
N ASP A 149 -8.04 -6.39 -19.26
CA ASP A 149 -8.42 -5.10 -19.83
C ASP A 149 -9.95 -5.09 -20.04
N GLY A 150 -10.60 -4.07 -19.50
CA GLY A 150 -12.05 -3.97 -19.52
C GLY A 150 -12.75 -4.63 -18.34
N ASN A 151 -12.04 -5.35 -17.48
CA ASN A 151 -12.57 -6.01 -16.27
C ASN A 151 -13.70 -7.01 -16.59
N ASP A 152 -13.58 -7.77 -17.69
CA ASP A 152 -14.58 -8.75 -18.13
C ASP A 152 -14.31 -10.18 -17.61
N GLY A 153 -13.23 -10.35 -16.85
CA GLY A 153 -12.79 -11.64 -16.27
C GLY A 153 -11.89 -12.45 -17.20
N THR A 154 -11.54 -11.91 -18.37
CA THR A 154 -10.63 -12.54 -19.34
C THR A 154 -9.22 -11.99 -19.16
N ILE A 155 -8.21 -12.85 -19.10
CA ILE A 155 -6.81 -12.40 -19.08
C ILE A 155 -6.36 -12.05 -20.50
N ASP A 156 -6.07 -10.77 -20.73
CA ASP A 156 -5.61 -10.25 -22.03
C ASP A 156 -4.10 -10.34 -22.18
N HIS A 157 -3.37 -10.05 -21.09
CA HIS A 157 -1.91 -10.04 -21.12
C HIS A 157 -1.32 -10.78 -19.92
N THR A 158 -0.18 -11.40 -20.16
CA THR A 158 0.59 -12.13 -19.15
C THR A 158 2.08 -11.83 -19.31
N TRP A 159 2.73 -11.49 -18.21
CA TRP A 159 4.18 -11.29 -18.12
C TRP A 159 4.76 -12.17 -17.03
N THR A 160 5.97 -12.66 -17.25
CA THR A 160 6.74 -13.40 -16.25
C THR A 160 8.09 -12.73 -16.04
N SER A 161 8.54 -12.72 -14.80
CA SER A 161 9.84 -12.19 -14.39
C SER A 161 10.34 -12.96 -13.17
N THR A 162 11.45 -12.54 -12.60
CA THR A 162 11.91 -13.06 -11.30
C THR A 162 11.71 -12.00 -10.21
N SER A 163 11.64 -12.45 -8.95
CA SER A 163 11.58 -11.50 -7.82
C SER A 163 12.81 -10.61 -7.73
N ALA A 164 13.97 -11.11 -8.16
CA ALA A 164 15.21 -10.35 -8.20
C ALA A 164 15.16 -9.22 -9.26
N GLU A 165 14.63 -9.49 -10.45
CA GLU A 165 14.43 -8.47 -11.50
C GLU A 165 13.41 -7.41 -11.07
N LEU A 166 12.32 -7.82 -10.42
CA LEU A 166 11.33 -6.89 -9.88
C LEU A 166 11.94 -5.96 -8.84
N GLN A 167 12.75 -6.49 -7.92
CA GLN A 167 13.43 -5.69 -6.90
C GLN A 167 14.46 -4.74 -7.52
N ALA A 168 15.21 -5.19 -8.52
CA ALA A 168 16.18 -4.34 -9.22
C ALA A 168 15.51 -3.19 -9.99
N ALA A 169 14.28 -3.37 -10.46
CA ALA A 169 13.51 -2.34 -11.14
C ALA A 169 12.87 -1.30 -10.17
N ALA A 170 12.73 -1.65 -8.90
CA ALA A 170 12.13 -0.79 -7.87
C ALA A 170 13.15 0.09 -7.11
N GLY A 171 14.45 -0.15 -7.25
CA GLY A 171 15.56 0.57 -6.59
C GLY A 171 16.25 1.51 -7.50
#